data_9d22a5f15ceb62d1ef44f0e97dd0588d
#
_entry.id   9d22a5f15ceb62d1ef44f0e97dd0588d
#
_cell.length_a   1.000
_cell.length_b   1.000
_cell.length_c   1.000
_cell.angle_alpha   90.00
_cell.angle_beta   90.00
_cell.angle_gamma   90.00
#
_symmetry.space_group_name_H-M   'P 1'
#
loop_
_entity.id
_entity.type
_entity.pdbx_description
1 polymer ?
#
loop_
_entity_poly.entity_id
_entity_poly.type
_entity_poly.pdbx_seq_one_letter_code
_entity_poly.pdbx_strand_id
1 'polypeptide(L)'
;RDPDKLAGAAASLRAEFPQAEILALRCDVLDAQQVAQFADQVTAHFGGVDLLINNAGQGFVAHFDQTPREAWLHEAELKLFGVINPVQAFLPALERSTIASITCVNSLLALQPEEHMIATSAARAALLNMTLTLSKELVGKGIRVNSILLGMVESGQWRRRFDERSDKDQSWEQWTAAIAERRGIPMKRLGKPQEPAQALLFLASPLASFTTGAALDVSGGFNRHV
;
A
#
# COMPACT_ATOMS: atom_id res chain seq x y z
N ARG A 1 4.98 11.84 6.89
CA ARG A 1 6.13 12.34 7.67
C ARG A 1 6.50 13.78 7.31
N ASP A 2 6.52 14.12 6.04
CA ASP A 2 6.86 15.46 5.52
C ASP A 2 5.62 16.36 5.60
N PRO A 3 5.64 17.42 6.42
CA PRO A 3 4.47 18.27 6.65
C PRO A 3 4.08 19.08 5.41
N ASP A 4 5.05 19.51 4.59
CA ASP A 4 4.77 20.34 3.41
C ASP A 4 4.09 19.50 2.32
N LYS A 5 4.57 18.27 2.10
CA LYS A 5 3.91 17.32 1.18
C LYS A 5 2.52 16.92 1.66
N LEU A 6 2.34 16.75 2.96
CA LEU A 6 1.03 16.44 3.55
C LEU A 6 0.05 17.60 3.34
N ALA A 7 0.47 18.82 3.62
CA ALA A 7 -0.34 20.01 3.42
C ALA A 7 -0.71 20.22 1.94
N GLY A 8 0.26 20.06 1.03
CA GLY A 8 0.03 20.13 -0.41
C GLY A 8 -0.96 19.08 -0.91
N ALA A 9 -0.81 17.82 -0.48
CA ALA A 9 -1.73 16.75 -0.83
C ALA A 9 -3.15 17.00 -0.30
N ALA A 10 -3.29 17.47 0.94
CA ALA A 10 -4.57 17.80 1.52
C ALA A 10 -5.26 18.97 0.78
N ALA A 11 -4.50 19.99 0.38
CA ALA A 11 -5.01 21.11 -0.41
C ALA A 11 -5.51 20.66 -1.78
N SER A 12 -4.75 19.81 -2.48
CA SER A 12 -5.13 19.25 -3.77
C SER A 12 -6.42 18.43 -3.68
N LEU A 13 -6.52 17.55 -2.67
CA LEU A 13 -7.71 16.72 -2.47
C LEU A 13 -8.96 17.57 -2.14
N ARG A 14 -8.82 18.60 -1.30
CA ARG A 14 -9.95 19.50 -1.00
C ARG A 14 -10.41 20.30 -2.20
N ALA A 15 -9.49 20.68 -3.09
CA ALA A 15 -9.82 21.37 -4.34
C ALA A 15 -10.55 20.44 -5.33
N GLU A 16 -10.12 19.17 -5.42
CA GLU A 16 -10.70 18.18 -6.32
C GLU A 16 -12.05 17.66 -5.80
N PHE A 17 -12.17 17.50 -4.48
CA PHE A 17 -13.36 16.95 -3.81
C PHE A 17 -13.90 17.91 -2.73
N PRO A 18 -14.51 19.04 -3.11
CA PRO A 18 -14.91 20.08 -2.16
C PRO A 18 -16.00 19.64 -1.18
N GLN A 19 -16.72 18.56 -1.48
CA GLN A 19 -17.73 17.97 -0.58
C GLN A 19 -17.17 16.93 0.39
N ALA A 20 -15.90 16.52 0.21
CA ALA A 20 -15.28 15.54 1.10
C ALA A 20 -14.67 16.22 2.33
N GLU A 21 -14.97 15.69 3.49
CA GLU A 21 -14.27 16.08 4.72
C GLU A 21 -12.92 15.39 4.80
N ILE A 22 -11.84 16.17 4.88
CA ILE A 22 -10.47 15.67 4.81
C ILE A 22 -9.68 16.13 6.03
N LEU A 23 -9.35 15.20 6.91
CA LEU A 23 -8.44 15.37 8.04
C LEU A 23 -7.05 14.84 7.66
N ALA A 24 -6.05 15.70 7.63
CA ALA A 24 -4.68 15.34 7.31
C ALA A 24 -3.79 15.56 8.55
N LEU A 25 -3.25 14.48 9.09
CA LEU A 25 -2.44 14.48 10.30
C LEU A 25 -1.07 13.84 10.04
N ARG A 26 -0.03 14.41 10.64
CA ARG A 26 1.31 13.81 10.59
C ARG A 26 1.35 12.58 11.48
N CYS A 27 1.81 11.45 10.92
CA CYS A 27 1.98 10.21 11.66
C CYS A 27 3.15 9.41 11.08
N ASP A 28 3.97 8.82 11.93
CA ASP A 28 4.90 7.75 11.54
C ASP A 28 4.29 6.41 11.94
N VAL A 29 4.02 5.56 10.97
CA VAL A 29 3.38 4.24 11.19
C VAL A 29 4.24 3.28 12.01
N LEU A 30 5.55 3.55 12.14
CA LEU A 30 6.46 2.78 12.99
C LEU A 30 6.46 3.24 14.46
N ASP A 31 5.92 4.40 14.74
CA ASP A 31 5.76 4.91 16.10
C ASP A 31 4.34 4.59 16.61
N ALA A 32 4.24 3.56 17.43
CA ALA A 32 2.96 3.08 17.95
C ALA A 32 2.20 4.16 18.73
N GLN A 33 2.90 5.06 19.44
CA GLN A 33 2.27 6.16 20.18
C GLN A 33 1.68 7.21 19.24
N GLN A 34 2.40 7.60 18.19
CA GLN A 34 1.86 8.51 17.17
C GLN A 34 0.65 7.89 16.47
N VAL A 35 0.69 6.60 16.17
CA VAL A 35 -0.43 5.88 15.53
C VAL A 35 -1.64 5.82 16.46
N ALA A 36 -1.46 5.58 17.75
CA ALA A 36 -2.55 5.63 18.73
C ALA A 36 -3.20 7.01 18.80
N GLN A 37 -2.39 8.07 18.93
CA GLN A 37 -2.86 9.46 18.92
C GLN A 37 -3.58 9.82 17.61
N PHE A 38 -3.09 9.32 16.48
CA PHE A 38 -3.74 9.50 15.18
C PHE A 38 -5.12 8.83 15.15
N ALA A 39 -5.23 7.59 15.64
CA ALA A 39 -6.50 6.88 15.71
C ALA A 39 -7.52 7.57 16.62
N ASP A 40 -7.08 8.07 17.77
CA ASP A 40 -7.94 8.83 18.71
C ASP A 40 -8.47 10.11 18.06
N GLN A 41 -7.61 10.89 17.40
CA GLN A 41 -8.00 12.13 16.71
C GLN A 41 -8.97 11.86 15.56
N VAL A 42 -8.70 10.84 14.73
CA VAL A 42 -9.60 10.45 13.63
C VAL A 42 -10.96 10.01 14.16
N THR A 43 -10.97 9.16 15.19
CA THR A 43 -12.21 8.65 15.78
C THR A 43 -13.01 9.74 16.46
N ALA A 44 -12.36 10.68 17.15
CA ALA A 44 -13.02 11.83 17.77
C ALA A 44 -13.62 12.77 16.72
N HIS A 45 -12.92 12.97 15.60
CA HIS A 45 -13.33 13.90 14.55
C HIS A 45 -14.50 13.36 13.71
N PHE A 46 -14.45 12.10 13.29
CA PHE A 46 -15.45 11.48 12.41
C PHE A 46 -16.49 10.63 13.14
N GLY A 47 -16.35 10.40 14.45
CA GLY A 47 -17.25 9.57 15.24
C GLY A 47 -17.02 8.05 15.10
N GLY A 48 -16.20 7.61 14.16
CA GLY A 48 -15.90 6.20 13.93
C GLY A 48 -14.95 5.98 12.74
N VAL A 49 -14.66 4.71 12.44
CA VAL A 49 -13.84 4.30 11.29
C VAL A 49 -14.43 3.01 10.72
N ASP A 50 -14.73 3.02 9.44
CA ASP A 50 -15.26 1.87 8.72
C ASP A 50 -14.18 1.14 7.92
N LEU A 51 -13.27 1.88 7.31
CA LEU A 51 -12.30 1.35 6.37
C LEU A 51 -10.89 1.77 6.76
N LEU A 52 -9.97 0.81 6.88
CA LEU A 52 -8.54 1.06 7.11
C LEU A 52 -7.74 0.59 5.90
N ILE A 53 -7.05 1.52 5.21
CA ILE A 53 -6.16 1.20 4.10
C ILE A 53 -4.71 1.42 4.53
N ASN A 54 -3.96 0.32 4.68
CA ASN A 54 -2.55 0.33 5.00
C ASN A 54 -1.73 0.45 3.71
N ASN A 55 -1.34 1.68 3.36
CA ASN A 55 -0.60 1.98 2.13
C ASN A 55 0.83 2.49 2.40
N ALA A 56 1.14 2.90 3.63
CA ALA A 56 2.47 3.43 3.95
C ALA A 56 3.57 2.40 3.69
N GLY A 57 4.58 2.77 2.91
CA GLY A 57 5.68 1.87 2.60
C GLY A 57 6.57 2.36 1.46
N GLN A 58 7.72 1.74 1.38
CA GLN A 58 8.70 1.88 0.29
C GLN A 58 9.44 0.55 0.15
N GLY A 59 10.29 0.36 -0.87
CA GLY A 59 11.14 -0.80 -1.03
C GLY A 59 12.61 -0.43 -0.96
N PHE A 60 13.45 -1.36 -0.52
CA PHE A 60 14.89 -1.26 -0.54
C PHE A 60 15.44 -2.08 -1.72
N VAL A 61 16.28 -1.44 -2.54
CA VAL A 61 16.85 -2.05 -3.76
C VAL A 61 18.31 -2.36 -3.51
N ALA A 62 18.65 -3.63 -3.34
CA ALA A 62 20.00 -4.15 -3.24
C ALA A 62 20.01 -5.67 -3.47
N HIS A 63 21.12 -6.21 -3.95
CA HIS A 63 21.39 -7.64 -3.98
C HIS A 63 21.74 -8.17 -2.59
N PHE A 64 21.77 -9.50 -2.44
CA PHE A 64 21.96 -10.15 -1.14
C PHE A 64 23.26 -9.72 -0.43
N ASP A 65 24.36 -9.71 -1.14
CA ASP A 65 25.69 -9.32 -0.64
C ASP A 65 25.81 -7.83 -0.28
N GLN A 66 24.92 -7.00 -0.81
CA GLN A 66 24.86 -5.55 -0.59
C GLN A 66 23.76 -5.14 0.40
N THR A 67 23.00 -6.09 0.93
CA THR A 67 21.91 -5.81 1.85
C THR A 67 22.38 -5.91 3.30
N PRO A 68 22.63 -4.78 3.99
CA PRO A 68 23.09 -4.80 5.37
C PRO A 68 21.96 -5.26 6.32
N ARG A 69 22.35 -5.72 7.51
CA ARG A 69 21.43 -6.19 8.55
C ARG A 69 20.32 -5.17 8.86
N GLU A 70 20.70 -3.90 8.91
CA GLU A 70 19.79 -2.79 9.23
C GLU A 70 18.71 -2.63 8.16
N ALA A 71 19.01 -2.87 6.89
CA ALA A 71 18.04 -2.85 5.81
C ALA A 71 17.05 -4.02 5.92
N TRP A 72 17.50 -5.22 6.28
CA TRP A 72 16.63 -6.36 6.56
C TRP A 72 15.65 -6.05 7.69
N LEU A 73 16.16 -5.53 8.81
CA LEU A 73 15.35 -5.17 9.96
C LEU A 73 14.34 -4.07 9.62
N HIS A 74 14.78 -3.02 8.94
CA HIS A 74 13.92 -1.91 8.54
C HIS A 74 12.82 -2.35 7.56
N GLU A 75 13.15 -3.20 6.57
CA GLU A 75 12.15 -3.72 5.63
C GLU A 75 11.11 -4.60 6.36
N ALA A 76 11.54 -5.46 7.28
CA ALA A 76 10.63 -6.25 8.10
C ALA A 76 9.75 -5.36 8.99
N GLU A 77 10.36 -4.41 9.71
CA GLU A 77 9.66 -3.48 10.58
C GLU A 77 8.61 -2.66 9.80
N LEU A 78 9.00 -2.08 8.67
CA LEU A 78 8.10 -1.24 7.86
C LEU A 78 6.91 -2.03 7.30
N LYS A 79 7.09 -3.29 6.89
CA LYS A 79 5.99 -4.08 6.31
C LYS A 79 5.10 -4.70 7.38
N LEU A 80 5.65 -5.09 8.52
CA LEU A 80 4.88 -5.73 9.59
C LEU A 80 4.32 -4.68 10.56
N PHE A 81 5.18 -3.92 11.25
CA PHE A 81 4.71 -2.94 12.24
C PHE A 81 4.04 -1.72 11.60
N GLY A 82 4.40 -1.36 10.37
CA GLY A 82 3.66 -0.36 9.58
C GLY A 82 2.20 -0.75 9.29
N VAL A 83 1.81 -2.01 9.51
CA VAL A 83 0.44 -2.52 9.43
C VAL A 83 -0.10 -2.89 10.81
N ILE A 84 0.70 -3.56 11.67
CA ILE A 84 0.29 -3.98 13.01
C ILE A 84 -0.15 -2.78 13.84
N ASN A 85 0.66 -1.74 13.91
CA ASN A 85 0.35 -0.54 14.70
C ASN A 85 -0.99 0.10 14.31
N PRO A 86 -1.26 0.42 13.02
CA PRO A 86 -2.57 0.95 12.62
C PRO A 86 -3.72 -0.03 12.90
N VAL A 87 -3.55 -1.32 12.63
CA VAL A 87 -4.60 -2.30 12.89
C VAL A 87 -4.95 -2.34 14.37
N GLN A 88 -3.96 -2.41 15.27
CA GLN A 88 -4.18 -2.43 16.72
C GLN A 88 -4.86 -1.15 17.20
N ALA A 89 -4.40 0.02 16.73
CA ALA A 89 -4.94 1.31 17.16
C ALA A 89 -6.39 1.55 16.70
N PHE A 90 -6.73 1.12 15.47
CA PHE A 90 -8.07 1.31 14.93
C PHE A 90 -9.03 0.16 15.22
N LEU A 91 -8.57 -0.97 15.74
CA LEU A 91 -9.40 -2.15 15.98
C LEU A 91 -10.67 -1.85 16.80
N PRO A 92 -10.62 -1.09 17.92
CA PRO A 92 -11.82 -0.77 18.69
C PRO A 92 -12.85 0.08 17.91
N ALA A 93 -12.41 0.91 16.96
CA ALA A 93 -13.30 1.69 16.11
C ALA A 93 -13.92 0.81 15.01
N LEU A 94 -13.11 -0.05 14.38
CA LEU A 94 -13.56 -0.98 13.35
C LEU A 94 -14.58 -2.00 13.89
N GLU A 95 -14.41 -2.50 15.11
CA GLU A 95 -15.37 -3.42 15.76
C GLU A 95 -16.76 -2.81 15.95
N ARG A 96 -16.89 -1.49 15.94
CA ARG A 96 -18.21 -0.80 16.02
C ARG A 96 -18.86 -0.56 14.66
N SER A 97 -18.12 -0.75 13.58
CA SER A 97 -18.63 -0.55 12.21
C SER A 97 -19.38 -1.79 11.72
N THR A 98 -20.48 -1.57 10.99
CA THR A 98 -21.23 -2.65 10.33
C THR A 98 -20.69 -3.04 8.96
N ILE A 99 -19.68 -2.31 8.47
CA ILE A 99 -19.09 -2.53 7.14
C ILE A 99 -17.55 -2.62 7.20
N ALA A 100 -17.00 -2.92 8.38
CA ALA A 100 -15.57 -2.85 8.67
C ALA A 100 -14.70 -3.62 7.66
N SER A 101 -13.67 -2.95 7.18
CA SER A 101 -12.69 -3.57 6.27
C SER A 101 -11.28 -3.01 6.50
N ILE A 102 -10.31 -3.92 6.45
CA ILE A 102 -8.88 -3.61 6.41
C ILE A 102 -8.34 -4.05 5.06
N THR A 103 -7.68 -3.17 4.32
CA THR A 103 -7.02 -3.53 3.07
C THR A 103 -5.55 -3.11 3.08
N CYS A 104 -4.66 -4.06 2.79
CA CYS A 104 -3.23 -3.84 2.79
C CYS A 104 -2.68 -3.71 1.37
N VAL A 105 -1.90 -2.65 1.12
CA VAL A 105 -1.15 -2.50 -0.13
C VAL A 105 0.12 -3.33 -0.04
N ASN A 106 0.10 -4.46 -0.69
CA ASN A 106 1.25 -5.35 -0.82
C ASN A 106 1.83 -5.27 -2.25
N SER A 107 2.65 -6.20 -2.64
CA SER A 107 3.31 -6.26 -3.94
C SER A 107 3.37 -7.69 -4.45
N LEU A 108 3.45 -7.86 -5.75
CA LEU A 108 3.77 -9.14 -6.39
C LEU A 108 5.08 -9.75 -5.85
N LEU A 109 5.99 -8.94 -5.32
CA LEU A 109 7.22 -9.42 -4.67
C LEU A 109 6.96 -10.41 -3.54
N ALA A 110 5.76 -10.42 -2.96
CA ALA A 110 5.35 -11.41 -1.96
C ALA A 110 5.29 -12.84 -2.49
N LEU A 111 4.99 -13.01 -3.78
CA LEU A 111 4.85 -14.30 -4.47
C LEU A 111 5.87 -14.49 -5.58
N GLN A 112 6.39 -13.39 -6.12
CA GLN A 112 7.32 -13.34 -7.24
C GLN A 112 8.53 -12.48 -6.85
N PRO A 113 9.48 -13.03 -6.06
CA PRO A 113 10.64 -12.28 -5.57
C PRO A 113 11.57 -11.87 -6.71
N GLU A 114 12.28 -10.75 -6.50
CA GLU A 114 13.30 -10.26 -7.42
C GLU A 114 14.67 -10.18 -6.74
N GLU A 115 15.71 -10.61 -7.44
CA GLU A 115 17.09 -10.73 -6.92
C GLU A 115 17.61 -9.43 -6.27
N HIS A 116 17.30 -8.28 -6.88
CA HIS A 116 17.74 -6.96 -6.41
C HIS A 116 16.77 -6.32 -5.38
N MET A 117 15.85 -7.11 -4.81
CA MET A 117 14.89 -6.65 -3.80
C MET A 117 14.64 -7.71 -2.73
N ILE A 118 15.68 -8.44 -2.35
CA ILE A 118 15.55 -9.65 -1.53
C ILE A 118 14.91 -9.37 -0.15
N ALA A 119 15.35 -8.34 0.58
CA ALA A 119 14.79 -7.99 1.89
C ALA A 119 13.33 -7.52 1.77
N THR A 120 13.04 -6.71 0.76
CA THR A 120 11.67 -6.25 0.46
C THR A 120 10.77 -7.44 0.11
N SER A 121 11.22 -8.37 -0.72
CA SER A 121 10.44 -9.55 -1.12
C SER A 121 10.11 -10.44 0.08
N ALA A 122 11.09 -10.72 0.94
CA ALA A 122 10.90 -11.51 2.15
C ALA A 122 9.88 -10.84 3.12
N ALA A 123 10.01 -9.53 3.34
CA ALA A 123 9.10 -8.78 4.20
C ALA A 123 7.68 -8.70 3.61
N ARG A 124 7.53 -8.61 2.27
CA ARG A 124 6.25 -8.63 1.58
C ARG A 124 5.56 -10.00 1.66
N ALA A 125 6.32 -11.10 1.59
CA ALA A 125 5.80 -12.44 1.80
C ALA A 125 5.29 -12.63 3.23
N ALA A 126 6.03 -12.14 4.23
CA ALA A 126 5.60 -12.14 5.62
C ALA A 126 4.30 -11.33 5.82
N LEU A 127 4.20 -10.13 5.21
CA LEU A 127 2.98 -9.31 5.24
C LEU A 127 1.79 -10.06 4.62
N LEU A 128 1.97 -10.74 3.49
CA LEU A 128 0.89 -11.48 2.83
C LEU A 128 0.37 -12.60 3.74
N ASN A 129 1.26 -13.37 4.35
CA ASN A 129 0.89 -14.42 5.29
C ASN A 129 0.16 -13.86 6.52
N MET A 130 0.67 -12.76 7.10
CA MET A 130 0.03 -12.06 8.22
C MET A 130 -1.38 -11.57 7.85
N THR A 131 -1.56 -10.98 6.68
CA THR A 131 -2.88 -10.50 6.21
C THR A 131 -3.89 -11.64 6.10
N LEU A 132 -3.46 -12.80 5.57
CA LEU A 132 -4.30 -14.00 5.50
C LEU A 132 -4.68 -14.51 6.88
N THR A 133 -3.75 -14.51 7.84
CA THR A 133 -4.02 -14.93 9.22
C THR A 133 -5.00 -13.96 9.90
N LEU A 134 -4.77 -12.65 9.78
CA LEU A 134 -5.68 -11.62 10.31
C LEU A 134 -7.10 -11.74 9.74
N SER A 135 -7.25 -12.13 8.48
CA SER A 135 -8.58 -12.31 7.89
C SER A 135 -9.41 -13.40 8.57
N LYS A 136 -8.75 -14.47 9.02
CA LYS A 136 -9.39 -15.56 9.74
C LYS A 136 -9.70 -15.20 11.20
N GLU A 137 -8.81 -14.44 11.82
CA GLU A 137 -8.94 -14.03 13.21
C GLU A 137 -10.01 -12.95 13.40
N LEU A 138 -10.08 -11.99 12.47
CA LEU A 138 -10.95 -10.82 12.62
C LEU A 138 -12.34 -10.99 11.98
N VAL A 139 -12.58 -12.01 11.16
CA VAL A 139 -13.89 -12.22 10.52
C VAL A 139 -14.99 -12.46 11.55
N GLY A 140 -14.71 -13.13 12.67
CA GLY A 140 -15.65 -13.30 13.78
C GLY A 140 -16.06 -12.01 14.49
N LYS A 141 -15.31 -10.92 14.27
CA LYS A 141 -15.61 -9.56 14.74
C LYS A 141 -16.32 -8.71 13.67
N GLY A 142 -16.72 -9.30 12.54
CA GLY A 142 -17.33 -8.60 11.42
C GLY A 142 -16.35 -7.80 10.55
N ILE A 143 -15.04 -7.98 10.70
CA ILE A 143 -14.01 -7.23 9.99
C ILE A 143 -13.42 -8.09 8.87
N ARG A 144 -13.54 -7.64 7.62
CA ARG A 144 -12.89 -8.27 6.47
C ARG A 144 -11.45 -7.76 6.33
N VAL A 145 -10.51 -8.62 5.96
CA VAL A 145 -9.11 -8.25 5.75
C VAL A 145 -8.62 -8.80 4.42
N ASN A 146 -8.16 -7.91 3.54
CA ASN A 146 -7.71 -8.25 2.19
C ASN A 146 -6.39 -7.54 1.84
N SER A 147 -5.76 -7.98 0.77
CA SER A 147 -4.59 -7.35 0.17
C SER A 147 -4.81 -7.05 -1.31
N ILE A 148 -4.13 -6.02 -1.82
CA ILE A 148 -3.83 -5.93 -3.25
C ILE A 148 -2.35 -6.26 -3.47
N LEU A 149 -2.05 -6.93 -4.58
CA LEU A 149 -0.67 -7.22 -5.01
C LEU A 149 -0.33 -6.30 -6.18
N LEU A 150 0.44 -5.26 -5.89
CA LEU A 150 0.85 -4.31 -6.92
C LEU A 150 1.97 -4.87 -7.79
N GLY A 151 1.81 -4.75 -9.10
CA GLY A 151 2.90 -4.79 -10.05
C GLY A 151 3.62 -3.45 -10.14
N MET A 152 3.97 -3.04 -11.36
CA MET A 152 4.64 -1.77 -11.61
C MET A 152 3.61 -0.67 -11.87
N VAL A 153 3.50 0.27 -10.94
CA VAL A 153 2.58 1.41 -10.99
C VAL A 153 3.36 2.72 -11.00
N GLU A 154 2.91 3.68 -11.77
CA GLU A 154 3.47 5.03 -11.79
C GLU A 154 3.51 5.65 -10.39
N SER A 155 4.63 6.25 -10.05
CA SER A 155 4.86 6.87 -8.75
C SER A 155 5.88 7.99 -8.83
N GLY A 156 6.02 8.77 -7.77
CA GLY A 156 7.08 9.78 -7.68
C GLY A 156 8.49 9.19 -7.82
N GLN A 157 8.70 7.91 -7.47
CA GLN A 157 9.98 7.23 -7.70
C GLN A 157 10.25 7.01 -9.21
N TRP A 158 9.23 6.63 -9.98
CA TRP A 158 9.34 6.48 -11.42
C TRP A 158 9.56 7.83 -12.12
N ARG A 159 8.88 8.88 -11.65
CA ARG A 159 9.10 10.24 -12.17
C ARG A 159 10.52 10.72 -11.93
N ARG A 160 11.06 10.56 -10.74
CA ARG A 160 12.48 10.89 -10.46
C ARG A 160 13.44 10.13 -11.37
N ARG A 161 13.25 8.80 -11.54
CA ARG A 161 14.09 8.00 -12.46
C ARG A 161 13.99 8.48 -13.91
N PHE A 162 12.82 8.91 -14.33
CA PHE A 162 12.63 9.51 -15.65
C PHE A 162 13.37 10.83 -15.77
N ASP A 163 13.32 11.70 -14.77
CA ASP A 163 13.99 12.99 -14.77
C ASP A 163 15.52 12.84 -14.71
N GLU A 164 16.02 11.81 -14.02
CA GLU A 164 17.45 11.52 -13.84
C GLU A 164 18.07 10.70 -14.98
N ARG A 165 17.27 10.21 -15.95
CA ARG A 165 17.75 9.37 -17.05
C ARG A 165 18.76 10.10 -17.95
N SER A 166 19.66 9.37 -18.56
CA SER A 166 20.67 9.91 -19.49
C SER A 166 20.07 10.30 -20.84
N ASP A 167 19.23 9.46 -21.42
CA ASP A 167 18.50 9.73 -22.67
C ASP A 167 17.30 10.61 -22.39
N LYS A 168 17.35 11.86 -22.89
CA LYS A 168 16.28 12.86 -22.72
C LYS A 168 15.28 12.91 -23.87
N ASP A 169 15.51 12.19 -24.96
CA ASP A 169 14.71 12.30 -26.19
C ASP A 169 13.38 11.57 -26.12
N GLN A 170 13.25 10.60 -25.19
CA GLN A 170 12.02 9.84 -25.02
C GLN A 170 10.99 10.60 -24.20
N SER A 171 9.71 10.55 -24.63
CA SER A 171 8.59 10.97 -23.80
C SER A 171 8.40 10.05 -22.60
N TRP A 172 7.61 10.49 -21.61
CA TRP A 172 7.23 9.65 -20.48
C TRP A 172 6.58 8.33 -20.90
N GLU A 173 5.66 8.41 -21.85
CA GLU A 173 4.91 7.26 -22.37
C GLU A 173 5.84 6.26 -23.08
N GLN A 174 6.74 6.77 -23.93
CA GLN A 174 7.73 5.94 -24.62
C GLN A 174 8.66 5.24 -23.64
N TRP A 175 9.16 5.97 -22.64
CA TRP A 175 10.08 5.43 -21.64
C TRP A 175 9.41 4.37 -20.76
N THR A 176 8.18 4.61 -20.30
CA THR A 176 7.44 3.63 -19.49
C THR A 176 7.00 2.42 -20.30
N ALA A 177 6.64 2.58 -21.58
CA ALA A 177 6.34 1.46 -22.47
C ALA A 177 7.58 0.57 -22.70
N ALA A 178 8.76 1.16 -22.92
CA ALA A 178 10.01 0.41 -23.05
C ALA A 178 10.36 -0.38 -21.78
N ILE A 179 10.08 0.19 -20.60
CA ILE A 179 10.23 -0.52 -19.33
C ILE A 179 9.25 -1.69 -19.26
N ALA A 180 7.97 -1.46 -19.56
CA ALA A 180 6.94 -2.49 -19.52
C ALA A 180 7.25 -3.66 -20.45
N GLU A 181 7.73 -3.37 -21.67
CA GLU A 181 8.16 -4.39 -22.64
C GLU A 181 9.34 -5.20 -22.11
N ARG A 182 10.41 -4.54 -21.65
CA ARG A 182 11.60 -5.21 -21.08
C ARG A 182 11.26 -6.07 -19.88
N ARG A 183 10.28 -5.66 -19.06
CA ARG A 183 9.81 -6.39 -17.88
C ARG A 183 8.78 -7.46 -18.22
N GLY A 184 8.30 -7.51 -19.44
CA GLY A 184 7.31 -8.50 -19.89
C GLY A 184 5.92 -8.25 -19.31
N ILE A 185 5.50 -6.99 -19.11
CA ILE A 185 4.15 -6.64 -18.67
C ILE A 185 3.20 -6.80 -19.88
N PRO A 186 2.22 -7.72 -19.86
CA PRO A 186 1.36 -7.97 -21.01
C PRO A 186 0.57 -6.74 -21.49
N MET A 187 0.13 -5.88 -20.58
CA MET A 187 -0.55 -4.62 -20.92
C MET A 187 0.37 -3.53 -21.51
N LYS A 188 1.69 -3.79 -21.64
CA LYS A 188 2.71 -2.94 -22.29
C LYS A 188 2.80 -1.50 -21.75
N ARG A 189 2.40 -1.30 -20.50
CA ARG A 189 2.48 -0.03 -19.79
C ARG A 189 2.61 -0.24 -18.28
N LEU A 190 3.00 0.80 -17.57
CA LEU A 190 2.82 0.84 -16.12
C LEU A 190 1.35 1.07 -15.77
N GLY A 191 0.91 0.61 -14.62
CA GLY A 191 -0.39 0.95 -14.06
C GLY A 191 -0.44 2.42 -13.66
N LYS A 192 -1.61 3.07 -13.78
CA LYS A 192 -1.84 4.41 -13.24
C LYS A 192 -2.25 4.30 -11.76
N PRO A 193 -1.93 5.29 -10.90
CA PRO A 193 -2.27 5.24 -9.47
C PRO A 193 -3.77 5.03 -9.19
N GLN A 194 -4.63 5.49 -10.08
CA GLN A 194 -6.09 5.33 -9.98
C GLN A 194 -6.53 3.87 -10.10
N GLU A 195 -5.80 3.04 -10.86
CA GLU A 195 -6.18 1.64 -11.09
C GLU A 195 -6.10 0.80 -9.79
N PRO A 196 -4.98 0.81 -9.04
CA PRO A 196 -4.97 0.18 -7.72
C PRO A 196 -5.90 0.85 -6.71
N ALA A 197 -6.14 2.17 -6.80
CA ALA A 197 -7.09 2.84 -5.92
C ALA A 197 -8.52 2.31 -6.10
N GLN A 198 -8.94 2.01 -7.35
CA GLN A 198 -10.22 1.39 -7.63
C GLN A 198 -10.32 -0.04 -7.05
N ALA A 199 -9.24 -0.81 -7.12
CA ALA A 199 -9.18 -2.15 -6.52
C ALA A 199 -9.28 -2.08 -4.98
N LEU A 200 -8.59 -1.11 -4.36
CA LEU A 200 -8.69 -0.84 -2.93
C LEU A 200 -10.12 -0.46 -2.54
N LEU A 201 -10.75 0.44 -3.30
CA LEU A 201 -12.13 0.87 -3.05
C LEU A 201 -13.10 -0.30 -3.14
N PHE A 202 -12.97 -1.17 -4.15
CA PHE A 202 -13.78 -2.38 -4.27
C PHE A 202 -13.64 -3.28 -3.04
N LEU A 203 -12.41 -3.66 -2.67
CA LEU A 203 -12.15 -4.55 -1.53
C LEU A 203 -12.58 -3.94 -0.18
N ALA A 204 -12.44 -2.64 -0.03
CA ALA A 204 -12.85 -1.93 1.18
C ALA A 204 -14.38 -1.81 1.29
N SER A 205 -15.09 -1.64 0.17
CA SER A 205 -16.53 -1.37 0.15
C SER A 205 -17.39 -2.61 0.46
N PRO A 206 -18.70 -2.42 0.77
CA PRO A 206 -19.69 -3.50 0.91
C PRO A 206 -19.87 -4.36 -0.35
N LEU A 207 -19.44 -3.89 -1.53
CA LEU A 207 -19.46 -4.70 -2.77
C LEU A 207 -18.63 -5.98 -2.64
N ALA A 208 -17.61 -5.98 -1.79
CA ALA A 208 -16.79 -7.14 -1.46
C ALA A 208 -17.23 -7.84 -0.16
N SER A 209 -18.51 -7.80 0.19
CA SER A 209 -19.05 -8.30 1.48
C SER A 209 -18.76 -9.78 1.75
N PHE A 210 -18.58 -10.60 0.71
CA PHE A 210 -18.22 -12.02 0.83
C PHE A 210 -16.74 -12.31 0.50
N THR A 211 -15.88 -11.27 0.60
CA THR A 211 -14.46 -11.38 0.26
C THR A 211 -13.60 -11.01 1.46
N THR A 212 -12.91 -11.99 2.04
CA THR A 212 -11.90 -11.82 3.09
C THR A 212 -10.74 -12.80 2.87
N GLY A 213 -9.52 -12.42 3.22
CA GLY A 213 -8.32 -13.21 2.96
C GLY A 213 -7.86 -13.21 1.50
N ALA A 214 -8.46 -12.39 0.64
CA ALA A 214 -8.09 -12.31 -0.76
C ALA A 214 -6.82 -11.48 -0.97
N ALA A 215 -6.04 -11.88 -1.98
CA ALA A 215 -4.90 -11.12 -2.51
C ALA A 215 -5.19 -10.80 -3.99
N LEU A 216 -5.72 -9.60 -4.24
CA LEU A 216 -6.11 -9.18 -5.58
C LEU A 216 -4.90 -8.66 -6.36
N ASP A 217 -4.61 -9.29 -7.50
CA ASP A 217 -3.54 -8.87 -8.41
C ASP A 217 -3.93 -7.61 -9.20
N VAL A 218 -3.07 -6.59 -9.12
CA VAL A 218 -3.20 -5.33 -9.87
C VAL A 218 -1.87 -5.07 -10.57
N SER A 219 -1.58 -5.83 -11.61
CA SER A 219 -0.24 -5.85 -12.24
C SER A 219 -0.23 -5.74 -13.75
N GLY A 220 -1.38 -5.69 -14.41
CA GLY A 220 -1.45 -5.69 -15.87
C GLY A 220 -0.98 -7.02 -16.49
N GLY A 221 -1.13 -8.13 -15.75
CA GLY A 221 -0.71 -9.46 -16.17
C GLY A 221 0.77 -9.75 -15.93
N PHE A 222 1.47 -8.94 -15.13
CA PHE A 222 2.89 -9.12 -14.83
C PHE A 222 3.16 -10.35 -13.93
N ASN A 223 2.13 -10.88 -13.26
CA ASN A 223 2.26 -12.06 -12.42
C ASN A 223 2.69 -13.29 -13.22
N ARG A 224 3.45 -14.20 -12.58
CA ARG A 224 3.93 -15.46 -13.12
C ARG A 224 3.50 -16.68 -12.29
N HIS A 225 2.59 -16.46 -11.37
CA HIS A 225 2.00 -17.50 -10.53
C HIS A 225 0.49 -17.58 -10.81
N VAL A 226 -0.06 -18.76 -10.59
CA VAL A 226 -1.49 -19.06 -10.75
C VAL A 226 -2.16 -19.00 -9.39
#